data_3c5352e65abccbaf3108f00b5e77417d
#
_entry.id   3c5352e65abccbaf3108f00b5e77417d
#
_cell.length_a   1.000
_cell.length_b   1.000
_cell.length_c   1.000
_cell.angle_alpha   90.00
_cell.angle_beta   90.00
_cell.angle_gamma   90.00
#
_symmetry.space_group_name_H-M   'P 1'
#
loop_
_entity.id
_entity.type
_entity.pdbx_description
1 polymer ?
#
loop_
_entity_poly.entity_id
_entity_poly.type
_entity_poly.pdbx_seq_one_letter_code
_entity_poly.pdbx_strand_id
1 'polypeptide(L)'
;MPGHIGLAEYEVTLGIAQELSGSLVTLRNLPGSLRYLIDKTAEAYGIDIVIVDMSPSLGAVNQNLLMTSNLFIVPMHPDYFSTMAVKSLTGVLPKWKAWADSAAHSDTLREAEYPFPAANPKFLGYVVQKYRPRGGYPSKAFQQWIDQLEQSISDTFIPALKACGLMLHDDVYATAGYDPNLPILQMPDFNSLIARSQEHRVPIFELTAQQLDQAGSVLNTTQASQEVFANLFETAAKHIIRAVNAISA
;
A
#
# COMPACT_ATOMS: atom_id res chain seq x y z
N MET A 1 0.98 -6.92 -14.02
CA MET A 1 1.76 -6.14 -15.00
C MET A 1 3.09 -5.80 -14.32
N PRO A 2 4.24 -6.25 -14.85
CA PRO A 2 5.53 -5.95 -14.23
C PRO A 2 5.87 -4.47 -14.43
N GLY A 3 6.55 -3.88 -13.43
CA GLY A 3 7.13 -2.55 -13.56
C GLY A 3 8.27 -2.53 -14.60
N HIS A 4 8.54 -1.37 -15.17
CA HIS A 4 9.61 -1.18 -16.13
C HIS A 4 10.43 0.07 -15.79
N ILE A 5 11.75 0.01 -15.98
CA ILE A 5 12.67 1.11 -15.66
C ILE A 5 12.33 2.41 -16.44
N GLY A 6 11.77 2.27 -17.66
CA GLY A 6 11.30 3.40 -18.46
C GLY A 6 10.15 4.20 -17.83
N LEU A 7 9.51 3.69 -16.78
CA LEU A 7 8.50 4.44 -16.03
C LEU A 7 9.09 5.69 -15.37
N ALA A 8 10.40 5.70 -15.08
CA ALA A 8 11.09 6.86 -14.52
C ALA A 8 11.12 8.05 -15.50
N GLU A 9 11.22 7.80 -16.81
CA GLU A 9 11.13 8.87 -17.83
C GLU A 9 9.72 9.45 -17.92
N TYR A 10 8.72 8.58 -17.76
CA TYR A 10 7.31 8.97 -17.74
C TYR A 10 6.98 9.84 -16.50
N GLU A 11 7.65 9.61 -15.38
CA GLU A 11 7.43 10.36 -14.13
C GLU A 11 7.65 11.86 -14.30
N VAL A 12 8.70 12.27 -15.03
CA VAL A 12 8.99 13.68 -15.27
C VAL A 12 7.85 14.35 -16.04
N THR A 13 7.40 13.72 -17.12
CA THR A 13 6.35 14.27 -17.97
C THR A 13 5.00 14.26 -17.24
N LEU A 14 4.71 13.24 -16.46
CA LEU A 14 3.53 13.16 -15.62
C LEU A 14 3.55 14.26 -14.54
N GLY A 15 4.69 14.51 -13.90
CA GLY A 15 4.85 15.59 -12.92
C GLY A 15 4.53 16.96 -13.52
N ILE A 16 5.06 17.26 -14.72
CA ILE A 16 4.73 18.48 -15.44
C ILE A 16 3.22 18.57 -15.73
N ALA A 17 2.60 17.48 -16.20
CA ALA A 17 1.17 17.45 -16.48
C ALA A 17 0.32 17.68 -15.22
N GLN A 18 0.77 17.19 -14.07
CA GLN A 18 0.10 17.40 -12.78
C GLN A 18 0.27 18.83 -12.27
N GLU A 19 1.45 19.41 -12.35
CA GLU A 19 1.73 20.79 -11.92
C GLU A 19 0.95 21.82 -12.75
N LEU A 20 0.84 21.59 -14.05
CA LEU A 20 0.13 22.48 -14.96
C LEU A 20 -1.40 22.27 -14.97
N SER A 21 -1.91 21.33 -14.21
CA SER A 21 -3.34 21.14 -13.89
C SER A 21 -4.30 21.31 -15.07
N GLY A 22 -3.95 20.71 -16.22
CA GLY A 22 -4.79 20.78 -17.42
C GLY A 22 -4.66 22.07 -18.26
N SER A 23 -3.75 22.97 -17.91
CA SER A 23 -3.46 24.16 -18.71
C SER A 23 -2.84 23.83 -20.07
N LEU A 24 -2.13 22.69 -20.17
CA LEU A 24 -1.56 22.19 -21.42
C LEU A 24 -2.44 21.08 -22.01
N VAL A 25 -3.24 21.44 -23.01
CA VAL A 25 -4.13 20.51 -23.73
C VAL A 25 -3.37 19.30 -24.30
N THR A 26 -2.11 19.46 -24.69
CA THR A 26 -1.25 18.39 -25.20
C THR A 26 -0.93 17.30 -24.15
N LEU A 27 -0.98 17.62 -22.86
CA LEU A 27 -0.67 16.70 -21.76
C LEU A 27 -1.93 16.17 -21.05
N ARG A 28 -3.11 16.57 -21.46
CA ARG A 28 -4.39 16.26 -20.77
C ARG A 28 -4.67 14.76 -20.60
N ASN A 29 -4.12 13.93 -21.47
CA ASN A 29 -4.33 12.48 -21.42
C ASN A 29 -3.42 11.77 -20.38
N LEU A 30 -2.37 12.42 -19.91
CA LEU A 30 -1.38 11.77 -19.01
C LEU A 30 -1.94 11.45 -17.62
N PRO A 31 -2.61 12.39 -16.92
CA PRO A 31 -3.08 12.12 -15.55
C PRO A 31 -4.03 10.94 -15.43
N GLY A 32 -4.88 10.67 -16.42
CA GLY A 32 -5.83 9.55 -16.41
C GLY A 32 -5.29 8.24 -16.96
N SER A 33 -4.15 8.26 -17.67
CA SER A 33 -3.67 7.13 -18.48
C SER A 33 -3.33 5.88 -17.68
N LEU A 34 -2.70 6.03 -16.49
CA LEU A 34 -2.35 4.89 -15.65
C LEU A 34 -3.60 4.18 -15.12
N ARG A 35 -4.58 4.92 -14.67
CA ARG A 35 -5.85 4.34 -14.22
C ARG A 35 -6.59 3.69 -15.37
N TYR A 36 -6.67 4.32 -16.53
CA TYR A 36 -7.27 3.74 -17.71
C TYR A 36 -6.63 2.40 -18.11
N LEU A 37 -5.29 2.33 -18.07
CA LEU A 37 -4.55 1.10 -18.33
C LEU A 37 -4.88 -0.01 -17.33
N ILE A 38 -4.96 0.33 -16.04
CA ILE A 38 -5.34 -0.60 -14.96
C ILE A 38 -6.75 -1.12 -15.19
N ASP A 39 -7.71 -0.24 -15.42
CA ASP A 39 -9.12 -0.60 -15.62
C ASP A 39 -9.29 -1.49 -16.86
N LYS A 40 -8.65 -1.16 -17.99
CA LYS A 40 -8.69 -1.96 -19.20
C LYS A 40 -8.03 -3.33 -19.04
N THR A 41 -6.97 -3.40 -18.26
CA THR A 41 -6.33 -4.68 -17.93
C THR A 41 -7.24 -5.54 -17.04
N ALA A 42 -7.83 -4.95 -16.02
CA ALA A 42 -8.75 -5.64 -15.12
C ALA A 42 -9.99 -6.17 -15.88
N GLU A 43 -10.58 -5.35 -16.73
CA GLU A 43 -11.71 -5.74 -17.61
C GLU A 43 -11.34 -6.92 -18.53
N ALA A 44 -10.18 -6.82 -19.20
CA ALA A 44 -9.76 -7.84 -20.18
C ALA A 44 -9.49 -9.21 -19.55
N TYR A 45 -9.07 -9.25 -18.28
CA TYR A 45 -8.71 -10.49 -17.57
C TYR A 45 -9.71 -10.89 -16.50
N GLY A 46 -10.82 -10.18 -16.32
CA GLY A 46 -11.82 -10.46 -15.28
C GLY A 46 -11.25 -10.35 -13.86
N ILE A 47 -10.49 -9.30 -13.59
CA ILE A 47 -9.81 -9.08 -12.30
C ILE A 47 -10.69 -8.23 -11.39
N ASP A 48 -11.02 -8.75 -10.21
CA ASP A 48 -11.85 -8.03 -9.22
C ASP A 48 -11.00 -7.10 -8.33
N ILE A 49 -9.75 -7.47 -8.03
CA ILE A 49 -8.87 -6.72 -7.14
C ILE A 49 -7.51 -6.52 -7.80
N VAL A 50 -7.08 -5.27 -7.89
CA VAL A 50 -5.75 -4.90 -8.38
C VAL A 50 -4.91 -4.40 -7.22
N ILE A 51 -3.75 -5.01 -7.01
CA ILE A 51 -2.75 -4.58 -6.04
C ILE A 51 -1.64 -3.84 -6.78
N VAL A 52 -1.42 -2.59 -6.40
CA VAL A 52 -0.36 -1.75 -6.97
C VAL A 52 0.80 -1.68 -5.97
N ASP A 53 1.92 -2.32 -6.31
CA ASP A 53 3.18 -2.22 -5.56
C ASP A 53 3.92 -0.96 -6.02
N MET A 54 3.94 0.06 -5.15
CA MET A 54 4.53 1.36 -5.46
C MET A 54 5.97 1.45 -4.99
N SER A 55 6.80 2.22 -5.71
CA SER A 55 8.15 2.54 -5.27
C SER A 55 8.13 3.36 -3.96
N PRO A 56 9.17 3.29 -3.11
CA PRO A 56 9.26 4.08 -1.89
C PRO A 56 9.64 5.54 -2.18
N SER A 57 8.82 6.26 -2.94
CA SER A 57 9.06 7.66 -3.33
C SER A 57 7.80 8.50 -3.17
N LEU A 58 7.96 9.83 -3.14
CA LEU A 58 6.86 10.80 -3.16
C LEU A 58 6.74 11.48 -4.53
N GLY A 59 7.08 10.75 -5.59
CA GLY A 59 7.06 11.25 -6.96
C GLY A 59 5.68 11.26 -7.62
N ALA A 60 5.62 11.80 -8.84
CA ALA A 60 4.38 12.03 -9.57
C ALA A 60 3.62 10.73 -9.92
N VAL A 61 4.34 9.64 -10.21
CA VAL A 61 3.73 8.34 -10.48
C VAL A 61 3.02 7.82 -9.23
N ASN A 62 3.67 7.87 -8.07
CA ASN A 62 3.07 7.44 -6.81
C ASN A 62 1.88 8.33 -6.39
N GLN A 63 1.99 9.64 -6.57
CA GLN A 63 0.87 10.56 -6.38
C GLN A 63 -0.31 10.16 -7.26
N ASN A 64 -0.08 9.90 -8.54
CA ASN A 64 -1.13 9.52 -9.49
C ASN A 64 -1.78 8.19 -9.12
N LEU A 65 -0.97 7.14 -8.92
CA LEU A 65 -1.46 5.81 -8.58
C LEU A 65 -2.25 5.81 -7.27
N LEU A 66 -1.75 6.49 -6.23
CA LEU A 66 -2.43 6.55 -4.95
C LEU A 66 -3.74 7.34 -5.07
N MET A 67 -3.72 8.52 -5.69
CA MET A 67 -4.91 9.37 -5.79
C MET A 67 -5.98 8.82 -6.75
N THR A 68 -5.63 7.89 -7.62
CA THR A 68 -6.59 7.17 -8.48
C THR A 68 -6.98 5.78 -7.96
N SER A 69 -6.41 5.32 -6.86
CA SER A 69 -6.77 4.08 -6.19
C SER A 69 -8.06 4.21 -5.38
N ASN A 70 -8.66 3.09 -5.00
CA ASN A 70 -9.81 3.06 -4.10
C ASN A 70 -9.36 3.02 -2.64
N LEU A 71 -8.33 2.22 -2.35
CA LEU A 71 -7.80 1.97 -1.01
C LEU A 71 -6.28 2.04 -1.03
N PHE A 72 -5.69 2.35 0.12
CA PHE A 72 -4.25 2.25 0.28
C PHE A 72 -3.83 1.73 1.66
N ILE A 73 -2.71 1.01 1.68
CA ILE A 73 -2.05 0.48 2.87
C ILE A 73 -0.64 1.06 2.91
N VAL A 74 -0.15 1.42 4.09
CA VAL A 74 1.21 1.94 4.26
C VAL A 74 2.08 0.91 4.96
N PRO A 75 3.04 0.28 4.25
CA PRO A 75 4.02 -0.60 4.87
C PRO A 75 5.11 0.23 5.58
N MET A 76 5.45 -0.19 6.79
CA MET A 76 6.41 0.51 7.67
C MET A 76 7.39 -0.46 8.31
N HIS A 77 8.59 0.01 8.59
CA HIS A 77 9.54 -0.67 9.47
C HIS A 77 9.51 -0.04 10.87
N PRO A 78 9.74 -0.79 11.94
CA PRO A 78 9.85 -0.23 13.28
C PRO A 78 11.22 0.43 13.47
N ASP A 79 11.35 1.64 12.89
CA ASP A 79 12.58 2.43 12.92
C ASP A 79 12.31 3.95 12.86
N TYR A 80 13.38 4.72 13.02
CA TYR A 80 13.36 6.17 12.96
C TYR A 80 12.86 6.69 11.59
N PHE A 81 13.27 6.04 10.49
CA PHE A 81 12.94 6.52 9.14
C PHE A 81 11.45 6.40 8.84
N SER A 82 10.81 5.31 9.28
CA SER A 82 9.36 5.14 9.15
C SER A 82 8.58 6.17 9.96
N THR A 83 9.04 6.52 11.17
CA THR A 83 8.44 7.61 11.96
C THR A 83 8.55 8.96 11.22
N MET A 84 9.69 9.25 10.59
CA MET A 84 9.85 10.44 9.76
C MET A 84 9.01 10.41 8.50
N ALA A 85 8.85 9.23 7.87
CA ALA A 85 7.99 9.04 6.70
C ALA A 85 6.52 9.33 7.05
N VAL A 86 6.01 8.88 8.20
CA VAL A 86 4.67 9.20 8.69
C VAL A 86 4.46 10.71 8.75
N LYS A 87 5.42 11.46 9.34
CA LYS A 87 5.37 12.93 9.39
C LYS A 87 5.33 13.57 8.01
N SER A 88 6.13 13.04 7.07
CA SER A 88 6.15 13.52 5.70
C SER A 88 4.81 13.27 5.00
N LEU A 89 4.26 12.05 5.12
CA LEU A 89 2.97 11.68 4.55
C LEU A 89 1.82 12.51 5.13
N THR A 90 1.87 12.84 6.42
CA THR A 90 0.91 13.74 7.07
C THR A 90 0.80 15.11 6.37
N GLY A 91 1.91 15.61 5.82
CA GLY A 91 1.92 16.88 5.08
C GLY A 91 1.68 16.74 3.57
N VAL A 92 2.03 15.61 2.97
CA VAL A 92 1.98 15.40 1.52
C VAL A 92 0.61 14.92 1.06
N LEU A 93 0.00 13.95 1.76
CA LEU A 93 -1.27 13.35 1.31
C LEU A 93 -2.43 14.37 1.21
N PRO A 94 -2.60 15.32 2.14
CA PRO A 94 -3.61 16.37 1.96
C PRO A 94 -3.40 17.24 0.72
N LYS A 95 -2.14 17.52 0.36
CA LYS A 95 -1.82 18.28 -0.85
C LYS A 95 -2.14 17.49 -2.12
N TRP A 96 -1.78 16.21 -2.13
CA TRP A 96 -2.11 15.31 -3.23
C TRP A 96 -3.61 15.15 -3.41
N LYS A 97 -4.35 15.04 -2.29
CA LYS A 97 -5.82 14.98 -2.30
C LYS A 97 -6.43 16.26 -2.87
N ALA A 98 -5.99 17.43 -2.41
CA ALA A 98 -6.47 18.71 -2.92
C ALA A 98 -6.21 18.88 -4.42
N TRP A 99 -5.02 18.44 -4.89
CA TRP A 99 -4.72 18.40 -6.31
C TRP A 99 -5.66 17.45 -7.08
N ALA A 100 -5.87 16.23 -6.58
CA ALA A 100 -6.72 15.24 -7.23
C ALA A 100 -8.17 15.73 -7.32
N ASP A 101 -8.68 16.37 -6.29
CA ASP A 101 -10.02 16.99 -6.30
C ASP A 101 -10.13 18.09 -7.35
N SER A 102 -9.13 18.96 -7.45
CA SER A 102 -9.07 19.98 -8.49
C SER A 102 -8.99 19.36 -9.90
N ALA A 103 -8.15 18.33 -10.07
CA ALA A 103 -8.00 17.63 -11.34
C ALA A 103 -9.30 16.96 -11.80
N ALA A 104 -10.02 16.32 -10.90
CA ALA A 104 -11.31 15.67 -11.18
C ALA A 104 -12.41 16.67 -11.60
N HIS A 105 -12.29 17.93 -11.23
CA HIS A 105 -13.24 18.99 -11.63
C HIS A 105 -12.78 19.80 -12.84
N SER A 106 -11.57 19.56 -13.36
CA SER A 106 -11.05 20.23 -14.56
C SER A 106 -11.76 19.74 -15.80
N ASP A 107 -12.43 20.62 -16.55
CA ASP A 107 -13.08 20.26 -17.82
C ASP A 107 -12.07 19.66 -18.81
N THR A 108 -10.88 20.23 -18.91
CA THR A 108 -9.81 19.74 -19.79
C THR A 108 -9.43 18.29 -19.49
N LEU A 109 -9.37 17.89 -18.20
CA LEU A 109 -9.01 16.52 -17.81
C LEU A 109 -10.20 15.56 -17.87
N ARG A 110 -11.42 16.06 -17.73
CA ARG A 110 -12.65 15.26 -17.87
C ARG A 110 -12.95 14.94 -19.34
N GLU A 111 -12.65 15.85 -20.24
CA GLU A 111 -12.83 15.71 -21.69
C GLU A 111 -11.63 15.03 -22.39
N ALA A 112 -10.62 14.61 -21.63
CA ALA A 112 -9.48 13.88 -22.15
C ALA A 112 -9.91 12.50 -22.69
N GLU A 113 -9.12 11.90 -23.58
CA GLU A 113 -9.32 10.53 -24.05
C GLU A 113 -9.18 9.50 -22.91
N TYR A 114 -8.32 9.82 -21.95
CA TYR A 114 -8.16 9.09 -20.67
C TYR A 114 -8.54 10.03 -19.52
N PRO A 115 -9.83 10.15 -19.19
CA PRO A 115 -10.26 11.11 -18.17
C PRO A 115 -9.63 10.84 -16.82
N PHE A 116 -9.26 11.89 -16.10
CA PHE A 116 -8.83 11.75 -14.72
C PHE A 116 -10.04 11.38 -13.84
N PRO A 117 -10.01 10.25 -13.09
CA PRO A 117 -11.17 9.78 -12.35
C PRO A 117 -11.45 10.63 -11.11
N ALA A 118 -12.72 10.75 -10.75
CA ALA A 118 -13.15 11.29 -9.46
C ALA A 118 -12.92 10.25 -8.35
N ALA A 119 -11.68 9.80 -8.18
CA ALA A 119 -11.34 8.84 -7.15
C ALA A 119 -11.15 9.53 -5.78
N ASN A 120 -11.47 8.81 -4.72
CA ASN A 120 -11.30 9.27 -3.36
C ASN A 120 -10.67 8.13 -2.54
N PRO A 121 -9.33 7.97 -2.61
CA PRO A 121 -8.64 6.87 -1.95
C PRO A 121 -8.90 6.91 -0.45
N LYS A 122 -9.05 5.73 0.14
CA LYS A 122 -9.27 5.59 1.58
C LYS A 122 -8.15 4.81 2.22
N PHE A 123 -7.71 5.29 3.35
CA PHE A 123 -6.73 4.59 4.17
C PHE A 123 -7.35 3.32 4.72
N LEU A 124 -6.81 2.18 4.30
CA LEU A 124 -7.24 0.88 4.82
C LEU A 124 -6.54 0.56 6.13
N GLY A 125 -5.27 0.97 6.27
CA GLY A 125 -4.47 0.74 7.45
C GLY A 125 -2.98 0.71 7.13
N TYR A 126 -2.18 0.23 8.08
CA TYR A 126 -0.74 0.10 7.91
C TYR A 126 -0.26 -1.28 8.35
N VAL A 127 0.95 -1.63 7.91
CA VAL A 127 1.62 -2.89 8.22
C VAL A 127 2.97 -2.57 8.82
N VAL A 128 3.29 -3.19 9.96
CA VAL A 128 4.64 -3.18 10.55
C VAL A 128 5.35 -4.45 10.13
N GLN A 129 6.53 -4.33 9.53
CA GLN A 129 7.25 -5.47 8.95
C GLN A 129 8.74 -5.48 9.33
N LYS A 130 9.38 -6.66 9.18
CA LYS A 130 10.82 -6.88 9.34
C LYS A 130 11.38 -6.56 10.74
N TYR A 131 10.59 -6.77 11.81
CA TYR A 131 11.14 -6.79 13.14
C TYR A 131 11.75 -8.16 13.48
N ARG A 132 12.71 -8.19 14.38
CA ARG A 132 13.28 -9.46 14.87
C ARG A 132 12.58 -9.91 16.14
N PRO A 133 11.93 -11.06 16.13
CA PRO A 133 11.27 -11.58 17.33
C PRO A 133 12.29 -12.12 18.34
N ARG A 134 11.94 -12.02 19.61
CA ARG A 134 12.62 -12.68 20.72
C ARG A 134 11.54 -13.33 21.59
N GLY A 135 11.56 -14.68 21.65
CA GLY A 135 10.52 -15.41 22.38
C GLY A 135 9.11 -15.22 21.80
N GLY A 136 8.98 -15.05 20.47
CA GLY A 136 7.69 -14.89 19.78
C GLY A 136 7.17 -13.44 19.71
N TYR A 137 7.81 -12.48 20.38
CA TYR A 137 7.42 -11.07 20.42
C TYR A 137 8.54 -10.17 19.87
N PRO A 138 8.24 -8.94 19.43
CA PRO A 138 9.27 -7.98 19.06
C PRO A 138 10.28 -7.80 20.19
N SER A 139 11.57 -7.70 19.87
CA SER A 139 12.55 -7.38 20.91
C SER A 139 12.26 -5.98 21.47
N LYS A 140 12.72 -5.70 22.70
CA LYS A 140 12.44 -4.43 23.41
C LYS A 140 12.75 -3.19 22.55
N ALA A 141 13.84 -3.21 21.78
CA ALA A 141 14.21 -2.09 20.92
C ALA A 141 13.23 -1.91 19.75
N PHE A 142 12.76 -2.99 19.13
CA PHE A 142 11.74 -2.92 18.09
C PHE A 142 10.38 -2.52 18.65
N GLN A 143 10.01 -3.01 19.84
CA GLN A 143 8.75 -2.64 20.48
C GLN A 143 8.68 -1.13 20.73
N GLN A 144 9.77 -0.51 21.20
CA GLN A 144 9.82 0.95 21.39
C GLN A 144 9.54 1.73 20.09
N TRP A 145 10.06 1.25 18.95
CA TRP A 145 9.76 1.87 17.66
C TRP A 145 8.34 1.60 17.18
N ILE A 146 7.79 0.43 17.46
CA ILE A 146 6.38 0.12 17.15
C ILE A 146 5.48 1.07 17.95
N ASP A 147 5.70 1.22 19.26
CA ASP A 147 4.93 2.11 20.12
C ASP A 147 4.99 3.58 19.64
N GLN A 148 6.17 4.04 19.19
CA GLN A 148 6.33 5.38 18.62
C GLN A 148 5.62 5.55 17.28
N LEU A 149 5.62 4.52 16.43
CA LEU A 149 4.86 4.52 15.17
C LEU A 149 3.37 4.58 15.44
N GLU A 150 2.85 3.73 16.32
CA GLU A 150 1.44 3.70 16.71
C GLU A 150 1.01 5.07 17.27
N GLN A 151 1.81 5.66 18.14
CA GLN A 151 1.55 7.00 18.67
C GLN A 151 1.56 8.06 17.56
N SER A 152 2.53 8.06 16.67
CA SER A 152 2.62 9.01 15.56
C SER A 152 1.44 8.89 14.59
N ILE A 153 0.99 7.65 14.35
CA ILE A 153 -0.18 7.38 13.51
C ILE A 153 -1.45 7.89 14.17
N SER A 154 -1.69 7.55 15.42
CA SER A 154 -2.87 7.95 16.18
C SER A 154 -2.95 9.47 16.39
N ASP A 155 -1.83 10.10 16.78
CA ASP A 155 -1.83 11.51 17.20
C ASP A 155 -1.75 12.49 16.03
N THR A 156 -1.17 12.08 14.88
CA THR A 156 -0.92 13.02 13.78
C THR A 156 -1.45 12.55 12.43
N PHE A 157 -1.18 11.31 12.06
CA PHE A 157 -1.47 10.81 10.71
C PHE A 157 -2.98 10.61 10.48
N ILE A 158 -3.64 9.85 11.33
CA ILE A 158 -5.09 9.60 11.25
C ILE A 158 -5.90 10.91 11.32
N PRO A 159 -5.63 11.85 12.25
CA PRO A 159 -6.29 13.14 12.24
C PRO A 159 -6.12 13.92 10.95
N ALA A 160 -4.93 13.91 10.35
CA ALA A 160 -4.69 14.58 9.08
C ALA A 160 -5.47 13.93 7.92
N LEU A 161 -5.49 12.59 7.87
CA LEU A 161 -6.29 11.85 6.88
C LEU A 161 -7.79 12.08 7.05
N LYS A 162 -8.28 12.13 8.29
CA LYS A 162 -9.68 12.47 8.62
C LYS A 162 -10.05 13.86 8.11
N ALA A 163 -9.19 14.84 8.34
CA ALA A 163 -9.41 16.23 7.94
C ALA A 163 -9.51 16.42 6.41
N CYS A 164 -8.82 15.61 5.61
CA CYS A 164 -8.87 15.65 4.15
C CYS A 164 -9.74 14.56 3.51
N GLY A 165 -10.52 13.82 4.30
CA GLY A 165 -11.47 12.84 3.81
C GLY A 165 -10.85 11.55 3.26
N LEU A 166 -9.62 11.20 3.66
CA LEU A 166 -8.92 9.99 3.24
C LEU A 166 -9.16 8.78 4.17
N MET A 167 -10.04 8.88 5.17
CA MET A 167 -10.43 7.77 6.04
C MET A 167 -11.69 7.07 5.52
N LEU A 168 -11.78 5.77 5.77
CA LEU A 168 -13.06 5.05 5.70
C LEU A 168 -13.98 5.51 6.84
N HIS A 169 -15.25 5.17 6.72
CA HIS A 169 -16.21 5.35 7.81
C HIS A 169 -15.88 4.39 8.97
N ASP A 170 -16.09 4.80 10.20
CA ASP A 170 -15.69 4.02 11.38
C ASP A 170 -16.39 2.65 11.45
N ASP A 171 -17.63 2.52 10.92
CA ASP A 171 -18.37 1.26 10.83
C ASP A 171 -17.75 0.25 9.84
N VAL A 172 -17.07 0.72 8.82
CA VAL A 172 -16.34 -0.16 7.87
C VAL A 172 -15.16 -0.83 8.58
N TYR A 173 -14.38 -0.08 9.37
CA TYR A 173 -13.30 -0.65 10.17
C TYR A 173 -13.84 -1.66 11.19
N ALA A 174 -14.93 -1.31 11.87
CA ALA A 174 -15.59 -2.22 12.83
C ALA A 174 -16.08 -3.51 12.16
N THR A 175 -16.70 -3.42 10.98
CA THR A 175 -17.16 -4.58 10.18
C THR A 175 -15.98 -5.43 9.70
N ALA A 176 -14.88 -4.79 9.31
CA ALA A 176 -13.65 -5.47 8.92
C ALA A 176 -12.93 -6.13 10.11
N GLY A 177 -13.23 -5.72 11.32
CA GLY A 177 -12.75 -6.34 12.56
C GLY A 177 -11.36 -5.87 12.97
N TYR A 178 -10.98 -4.62 12.68
CA TYR A 178 -9.72 -4.03 13.15
C TYR A 178 -9.85 -2.51 13.41
N ASP A 179 -8.92 -1.99 14.21
CA ASP A 179 -8.78 -0.58 14.54
C ASP A 179 -7.70 0.05 13.64
N PRO A 180 -7.99 1.13 12.88
CA PRO A 180 -7.00 1.78 12.03
C PRO A 180 -5.82 2.43 12.80
N ASN A 181 -5.94 2.61 14.12
CA ASN A 181 -4.84 3.04 14.98
C ASN A 181 -3.81 1.94 15.23
N LEU A 182 -4.16 0.68 14.98
CA LEU A 182 -3.30 -0.47 15.15
C LEU A 182 -2.90 -1.04 13.77
N PRO A 183 -1.75 -1.71 13.66
CA PRO A 183 -1.35 -2.32 12.40
C PRO A 183 -2.29 -3.47 12.03
N ILE A 184 -2.72 -3.52 10.76
CA ILE A 184 -3.47 -4.66 10.21
C ILE A 184 -2.66 -5.96 10.36
N LEU A 185 -1.33 -5.83 10.25
CA LEU A 185 -0.39 -6.92 10.29
C LEU A 185 0.93 -6.47 10.91
N GLN A 186 1.41 -7.24 11.89
CA GLN A 186 2.79 -7.16 12.37
C GLN A 186 3.55 -8.41 11.91
N MET A 187 4.54 -8.22 11.05
CA MET A 187 5.23 -9.29 10.38
C MET A 187 6.72 -9.34 10.74
N PRO A 188 7.20 -10.45 11.31
CA PRO A 188 8.62 -10.65 11.56
C PRO A 188 9.45 -10.65 10.27
N ASP A 189 10.76 -10.53 10.43
CA ASP A 189 11.71 -10.72 9.33
C ASP A 189 11.62 -12.17 8.81
N PHE A 190 11.52 -12.32 7.50
CA PHE A 190 11.48 -13.61 6.83
C PHE A 190 12.82 -14.37 6.87
N ASN A 191 13.89 -13.70 7.27
CA ASN A 191 15.25 -14.25 7.27
C ASN A 191 15.62 -14.86 5.89
N SER A 192 16.18 -16.06 5.90
CA SER A 192 16.58 -16.76 4.66
C SER A 192 15.41 -17.18 3.76
N LEU A 193 14.19 -17.22 4.27
CA LEU A 193 13.01 -17.60 3.46
C LEU A 193 12.77 -16.64 2.30
N ILE A 194 13.10 -15.35 2.45
CA ILE A 194 12.92 -14.37 1.37
C ILE A 194 13.80 -14.69 0.16
N ALA A 195 15.04 -15.13 0.38
CA ALA A 195 15.95 -15.50 -0.70
C ALA A 195 15.43 -16.72 -1.48
N ARG A 196 14.94 -17.74 -0.77
CA ARG A 196 14.34 -18.94 -1.39
C ARG A 196 13.04 -18.61 -2.13
N SER A 197 12.20 -17.76 -1.55
CA SER A 197 10.97 -17.27 -2.20
C SER A 197 11.28 -16.56 -3.53
N GLN A 198 12.28 -15.70 -3.55
CA GLN A 198 12.71 -14.99 -4.77
C GLN A 198 13.31 -15.93 -5.82
N GLU A 199 14.15 -16.88 -5.39
CA GLU A 199 14.77 -17.89 -6.26
C GLU A 199 13.71 -18.73 -6.96
N HIS A 200 12.74 -19.23 -6.21
CA HIS A 200 11.71 -20.13 -6.71
C HIS A 200 10.44 -19.42 -7.21
N ARG A 201 10.31 -18.10 -6.97
CA ARG A 201 9.12 -17.29 -7.32
C ARG A 201 7.83 -17.85 -6.70
N VAL A 202 7.93 -18.29 -5.46
CA VAL A 202 6.85 -18.89 -4.66
C VAL A 202 6.75 -18.12 -3.34
N PRO A 203 5.54 -17.85 -2.83
CA PRO A 203 5.37 -17.25 -1.51
C PRO A 203 6.11 -18.03 -0.42
N ILE A 204 6.64 -17.31 0.58
CA ILE A 204 7.46 -17.93 1.65
C ILE A 204 6.76 -19.10 2.35
N PHE A 205 5.44 -19.01 2.50
CA PHE A 205 4.61 -20.01 3.17
C PHE A 205 4.18 -21.18 2.27
N GLU A 206 4.49 -21.12 0.97
CA GLU A 206 4.23 -22.21 0.01
C GLU A 206 5.51 -22.91 -0.46
N LEU A 207 6.68 -22.51 0.04
CA LEU A 207 7.94 -23.19 -0.29
C LEU A 207 7.90 -24.65 0.19
N THR A 208 8.17 -25.58 -0.72
CA THR A 208 8.24 -27.01 -0.40
C THR A 208 9.53 -27.36 0.34
N ALA A 209 9.56 -28.51 1.01
CA ALA A 209 10.76 -29.01 1.67
C ALA A 209 11.97 -29.12 0.71
N GLN A 210 11.74 -29.46 -0.55
CA GLN A 210 12.79 -29.52 -1.57
C GLN A 210 13.33 -28.12 -1.90
N GLN A 211 12.46 -27.11 -2.01
CA GLN A 211 12.86 -25.72 -2.29
C GLN A 211 13.56 -25.06 -1.10
N LEU A 212 13.24 -25.49 0.12
CA LEU A 212 13.91 -25.03 1.33
C LEU A 212 15.34 -25.57 1.43
N ASP A 213 15.63 -26.72 0.81
CA ASP A 213 16.93 -27.40 0.87
C ASP A 213 17.41 -27.62 2.31
N GLN A 214 16.53 -28.12 3.17
CA GLN A 214 16.73 -28.32 4.60
C GLN A 214 16.24 -29.70 5.00
N ALA A 215 16.77 -30.25 6.12
CA ALA A 215 16.38 -31.55 6.65
C ALA A 215 16.30 -31.52 8.19
N GLY A 216 15.64 -32.53 8.74
CA GLY A 216 15.56 -32.78 10.18
C GLY A 216 14.91 -31.62 10.97
N SER A 217 15.47 -31.32 12.13
CA SER A 217 14.92 -30.30 13.04
C SER A 217 14.91 -28.89 12.44
N VAL A 218 15.85 -28.57 11.56
CA VAL A 218 15.91 -27.27 10.87
C VAL A 218 14.71 -27.09 9.95
N LEU A 219 14.41 -28.12 9.15
CA LEU A 219 13.21 -28.11 8.28
C LEU A 219 11.93 -27.93 9.10
N ASN A 220 11.77 -28.68 10.19
CA ASN A 220 10.59 -28.59 11.04
C ASN A 220 10.41 -27.18 11.62
N THR A 221 11.49 -26.54 12.07
CA THR A 221 11.45 -25.15 12.60
C THR A 221 11.07 -24.17 11.51
N THR A 222 11.58 -24.36 10.30
CA THR A 222 11.27 -23.50 9.15
C THR A 222 9.82 -23.65 8.72
N GLN A 223 9.30 -24.89 8.67
CA GLN A 223 7.89 -25.15 8.37
C GLN A 223 6.95 -24.56 9.42
N ALA A 224 7.27 -24.66 10.71
CA ALA A 224 6.50 -23.98 11.76
C ALA A 224 6.49 -22.46 11.56
N SER A 225 7.59 -21.86 11.12
CA SER A 225 7.63 -20.43 10.77
C SER A 225 6.76 -20.11 9.54
N GLN A 226 6.75 -21.00 8.53
CA GLN A 226 5.87 -20.84 7.36
C GLN A 226 4.38 -20.80 7.75
N GLU A 227 3.96 -21.68 8.68
CA GLU A 227 2.59 -21.69 9.19
C GLU A 227 2.24 -20.38 9.89
N VAL A 228 3.16 -19.83 10.70
CA VAL A 228 2.95 -18.52 11.34
C VAL A 228 2.75 -17.43 10.28
N PHE A 229 3.59 -17.39 9.25
CA PHE A 229 3.44 -16.42 8.16
C PHE A 229 2.13 -16.61 7.39
N ALA A 230 1.76 -17.84 7.05
CA ALA A 230 0.49 -18.13 6.38
C ALA A 230 -0.71 -17.58 7.17
N ASN A 231 -0.76 -17.85 8.48
CA ASN A 231 -1.82 -17.37 9.36
C ASN A 231 -1.86 -15.83 9.45
N LEU A 232 -0.71 -15.16 9.49
CA LEU A 232 -0.62 -13.70 9.51
C LEU A 232 -1.19 -13.10 8.22
N PHE A 233 -0.78 -13.62 7.06
CA PHE A 233 -1.30 -13.16 5.77
C PHE A 233 -2.80 -13.47 5.60
N GLU A 234 -3.25 -14.65 6.01
CA GLU A 234 -4.67 -15.01 5.96
C GLU A 234 -5.52 -14.07 6.81
N THR A 235 -5.07 -13.74 8.02
CA THR A 235 -5.78 -12.81 8.90
C THR A 235 -5.86 -11.42 8.28
N ALA A 236 -4.74 -10.88 7.77
CA ALA A 236 -4.73 -9.60 7.10
C ALA A 236 -5.62 -9.58 5.85
N ALA A 237 -5.57 -10.65 5.04
CA ALA A 237 -6.42 -10.78 3.86
C ALA A 237 -7.92 -10.78 4.22
N LYS A 238 -8.32 -11.47 5.31
CA LYS A 238 -9.71 -11.46 5.81
C LYS A 238 -10.17 -10.06 6.19
N HIS A 239 -9.34 -9.28 6.88
CA HIS A 239 -9.66 -7.89 7.22
C HIS A 239 -9.83 -7.03 5.95
N ILE A 240 -8.90 -7.14 5.02
CA ILE A 240 -8.93 -6.39 3.75
C ILE A 240 -10.19 -6.72 2.95
N ILE A 241 -10.49 -8.01 2.75
CA ILE A 241 -11.67 -8.45 1.98
C ILE A 241 -12.97 -8.00 2.64
N ARG A 242 -13.08 -8.08 3.98
CA ARG A 242 -14.26 -7.58 4.69
C ARG A 242 -14.45 -6.07 4.51
N ALA A 243 -13.36 -5.29 4.58
CA ALA A 243 -13.41 -3.85 4.33
C ALA A 243 -13.85 -3.55 2.89
N VAL A 244 -13.29 -4.23 1.89
CA VAL A 244 -13.68 -4.09 0.47
C VAL A 244 -15.16 -4.40 0.29
N ASN A 245 -15.65 -5.50 0.84
CA ASN A 245 -17.06 -5.89 0.73
C ASN A 245 -17.99 -4.87 1.43
N ALA A 246 -17.58 -4.32 2.57
CA ALA A 246 -18.37 -3.33 3.30
C ALA A 246 -18.45 -1.96 2.57
N ILE A 247 -17.49 -1.64 1.72
CA ILE A 247 -17.52 -0.43 0.87
C ILE A 247 -18.39 -0.63 -0.36
N SER A 248 -18.50 -1.86 -0.83
CA SER A 248 -19.22 -2.21 -2.07
C SER A 248 -20.72 -2.50 -1.82
N ALA A 249 -21.12 -2.64 -0.57
CA ALA A 249 -22.51 -2.88 -0.14
C ALA A 249 -23.28 -1.57 0.04
#